data_8de4888c09aac41e334caf55754e453c
#
_entry.id   8de4888c09aac41e334caf55754e453c
#
_cell.length_a   1.000
_cell.length_b   1.000
_cell.length_c   1.000
_cell.angle_alpha   90.00
_cell.angle_beta   90.00
_cell.angle_gamma   90.00
#
_symmetry.space_group_name_H-M   'P 1'
#
loop_
_entity.id
_entity.type
_entity.pdbx_description
1 polymer ?
#
loop_
_entity_poly.entity_id
_entity_poly.type
_entity_poly.pdbx_seq_one_letter_code
_entity_poly.pdbx_strand_id
1 'polypeptide(L)'
;MNYPYIAYSPKIDIQPIFKNLMGDPMEVDMSVDSTIFDTIDVRDQKGFQKFLDDRLKNNNTWGVASYLENREIVLSQCPQMVEEQRFYHLGLDIIVPLATPLNAPLDASVKESGYEAGEGNYGGNVLLMHESPYFDTFYSLYGHLNKERLPAVGTHFKAGDPFAFIGDFHENGNWFYHTHLQVITQKGFDQGYLSKGYCAAKDLAIMDSLCPSPLSLFKV
;
A
#
# COMPACT_ATOMS: atom_id res chain seq x y z
N MET A 1 -10.85 -13.94 16.44
CA MET A 1 -11.19 -13.87 15.00
C MET A 1 -9.97 -13.36 14.26
N ASN A 2 -9.50 -14.11 13.28
CA ASN A 2 -8.32 -13.74 12.50
C ASN A 2 -8.65 -12.62 11.49
N TYR A 3 -7.62 -11.89 11.04
CA TYR A 3 -7.78 -10.77 10.13
C TYR A 3 -8.69 -11.03 8.91
N PRO A 4 -8.58 -12.13 8.14
CA PRO A 4 -9.43 -12.34 6.96
C PRO A 4 -10.94 -12.29 7.23
N TYR A 5 -11.36 -12.47 8.47
CA TYR A 5 -12.78 -12.49 8.87
C TYR A 5 -13.26 -11.17 9.47
N ILE A 6 -12.39 -10.17 9.61
CA ILE A 6 -12.71 -8.88 10.24
C ILE A 6 -13.91 -8.20 9.56
N ALA A 7 -13.96 -8.23 8.22
CA ALA A 7 -15.00 -7.60 7.41
C ALA A 7 -16.39 -8.24 7.61
N TYR A 8 -16.45 -9.45 8.14
CA TYR A 8 -17.71 -10.19 8.33
C TYR A 8 -18.27 -10.06 9.75
N SER A 9 -17.54 -9.40 10.66
CA SER A 9 -18.02 -9.20 12.01
C SER A 9 -19.00 -8.02 12.08
N PRO A 10 -20.25 -8.20 12.59
CA PRO A 10 -21.20 -7.10 12.76
C PRO A 10 -20.76 -6.07 13.83
N LYS A 11 -19.67 -6.35 14.56
CA LYS A 11 -19.11 -5.45 15.58
C LYS A 11 -17.89 -4.67 15.06
N ILE A 12 -17.53 -4.87 13.79
CA ILE A 12 -16.42 -4.19 13.14
C ILE A 12 -16.99 -3.34 12.02
N ASP A 13 -16.79 -2.02 12.11
CA ASP A 13 -17.16 -1.07 11.07
C ASP A 13 -15.88 -0.46 10.50
N ILE A 14 -15.44 -1.02 9.36
CA ILE A 14 -14.27 -0.53 8.64
C ILE A 14 -14.64 0.79 7.97
N GLN A 15 -13.88 1.84 8.25
CA GLN A 15 -14.04 3.16 7.62
C GLN A 15 -13.23 3.26 6.34
N PRO A 16 -13.69 4.02 5.32
CA PRO A 16 -12.91 4.26 4.10
C PRO A 16 -11.57 4.92 4.40
N ILE A 17 -10.47 4.36 3.84
CA ILE A 17 -9.15 4.98 3.90
C ILE A 17 -9.16 6.30 3.13
N PHE A 18 -9.91 6.37 2.03
CA PHE A 18 -10.15 7.59 1.25
C PHE A 18 -11.64 7.89 1.20
N LYS A 19 -12.08 9.00 1.76
CA LYS A 19 -13.51 9.35 1.92
C LYS A 19 -14.22 9.74 0.63
N ASN A 20 -13.49 10.08 -0.42
CA ASN A 20 -14.05 10.69 -1.63
C ASN A 20 -13.74 9.89 -2.91
N LEU A 21 -13.48 8.60 -2.80
CA LEU A 21 -13.38 7.75 -3.99
C LEU A 21 -14.78 7.61 -4.61
N MET A 22 -14.88 7.85 -5.91
CA MET A 22 -16.15 7.77 -6.64
C MET A 22 -15.97 6.91 -7.89
N GLY A 23 -17.00 6.10 -8.17
CA GLY A 23 -17.00 5.22 -9.34
C GLY A 23 -16.06 4.03 -9.18
N ASP A 24 -16.00 3.22 -10.24
CA ASP A 24 -15.10 2.09 -10.29
C ASP A 24 -13.64 2.54 -10.44
N PRO A 25 -12.67 1.83 -9.88
CA PRO A 25 -11.26 2.14 -10.07
C PRO A 25 -10.81 1.89 -11.51
N MET A 26 -9.81 2.64 -11.95
CA MET A 26 -8.99 2.23 -13.08
C MET A 26 -8.05 1.12 -12.62
N GLU A 27 -8.14 -0.06 -13.21
CA GLU A 27 -7.15 -1.11 -12.99
C GLU A 27 -5.84 -0.74 -13.71
N VAL A 28 -4.73 -0.77 -12.98
CA VAL A 28 -3.38 -0.52 -13.49
C VAL A 28 -2.59 -1.81 -13.36
N ASP A 29 -2.53 -2.56 -14.45
CA ASP A 29 -1.73 -3.78 -14.54
C ASP A 29 -0.24 -3.44 -14.59
N MET A 30 0.50 -3.78 -13.55
CA MET A 30 1.94 -3.62 -13.44
C MET A 30 2.69 -4.97 -13.50
N SER A 31 1.98 -6.03 -13.91
CA SER A 31 2.54 -7.37 -14.01
C SER A 31 3.52 -7.54 -15.18
N VAL A 32 4.16 -8.68 -15.24
CA VAL A 32 5.02 -9.09 -16.37
C VAL A 32 4.25 -9.22 -17.69
N ASP A 33 2.92 -9.35 -17.66
CA ASP A 33 2.07 -9.46 -18.84
C ASP A 33 1.49 -8.08 -19.27
N SER A 34 1.85 -7.02 -18.55
CA SER A 34 1.34 -5.67 -18.79
C SER A 34 1.87 -5.08 -20.10
N THR A 35 0.97 -4.55 -20.92
CA THR A 35 1.31 -3.82 -22.14
C THR A 35 1.64 -2.34 -21.90
N ILE A 36 1.49 -1.85 -20.67
CA ILE A 36 1.83 -0.46 -20.30
C ILE A 36 3.32 -0.20 -20.60
N PHE A 37 4.18 -1.16 -20.27
CA PHE A 37 5.63 -1.04 -20.40
C PHE A 37 6.16 -1.22 -21.84
N ASP A 38 5.30 -1.53 -22.79
CA ASP A 38 5.62 -1.45 -24.22
C ASP A 38 5.77 0.01 -24.69
N THR A 39 5.16 0.95 -23.95
CA THR A 39 5.10 2.36 -24.32
C THR A 39 5.65 3.32 -23.27
N ILE A 40 5.73 2.89 -22.01
CA ILE A 40 6.21 3.69 -20.89
C ILE A 40 7.50 3.07 -20.36
N ASP A 41 8.58 3.88 -20.28
CA ASP A 41 9.80 3.45 -19.59
C ASP A 41 9.52 3.37 -18.08
N VAL A 42 9.74 2.21 -17.47
CA VAL A 42 9.56 1.96 -16.03
C VAL A 42 10.39 2.91 -15.15
N ARG A 43 11.44 3.53 -15.71
CA ARG A 43 12.30 4.50 -15.02
C ARG A 43 11.82 5.94 -15.14
N ASP A 44 10.92 6.24 -16.07
CA ASP A 44 10.32 7.56 -16.24
C ASP A 44 9.07 7.72 -15.36
N GLN A 45 9.27 7.92 -14.07
CA GLN A 45 8.16 8.06 -13.11
C GLN A 45 7.26 9.26 -13.42
N LYS A 46 7.80 10.35 -13.97
CA LYS A 46 7.00 11.51 -14.36
C LYS A 46 6.16 11.24 -15.59
N GLY A 47 6.73 10.53 -16.57
CA GLY A 47 5.99 10.05 -17.74
C GLY A 47 4.88 9.09 -17.34
N PHE A 48 5.17 8.18 -16.41
CA PHE A 48 4.18 7.25 -15.89
C PHE A 48 3.06 7.98 -15.10
N GLN A 49 3.42 8.94 -14.25
CA GLN A 49 2.41 9.78 -13.57
C GLN A 49 1.51 10.51 -14.58
N LYS A 50 2.10 11.11 -15.62
CA LYS A 50 1.31 11.77 -16.66
C LYS A 50 0.36 10.81 -17.37
N PHE A 51 0.81 9.60 -17.69
CA PHE A 51 -0.02 8.55 -18.27
C PHE A 51 -1.22 8.19 -17.37
N LEU A 52 -1.00 8.06 -16.06
CA LEU A 52 -2.06 7.80 -15.08
C LEU A 52 -3.02 8.98 -14.99
N ASP A 53 -2.51 10.20 -14.88
CA ASP A 53 -3.32 11.42 -14.80
C ASP A 53 -4.22 11.61 -16.01
N ASP A 54 -3.71 11.35 -17.23
CA ASP A 54 -4.48 11.49 -18.46
C ASP A 54 -5.62 10.47 -18.54
N ARG A 55 -5.44 9.28 -17.96
CA ARG A 55 -6.49 8.25 -17.90
C ARG A 55 -7.51 8.50 -16.79
N LEU A 56 -7.05 8.89 -15.60
CA LEU A 56 -7.93 9.18 -14.46
C LEU A 56 -8.85 10.37 -14.71
N LYS A 57 -8.40 11.38 -15.47
CA LYS A 57 -9.23 12.55 -15.83
C LYS A 57 -10.44 12.22 -16.70
N ASN A 58 -10.37 11.16 -17.49
CA ASN A 58 -11.38 10.90 -18.52
C ASN A 58 -12.53 10.00 -18.06
N ASN A 59 -12.31 9.04 -17.15
CA ASN A 59 -13.32 8.04 -16.80
C ASN A 59 -13.39 7.67 -15.31
N ASN A 60 -12.31 7.84 -14.55
CA ASN A 60 -12.19 7.36 -13.17
C ASN A 60 -11.48 8.41 -12.31
N THR A 61 -11.86 8.51 -11.04
CA THR A 61 -11.23 9.47 -10.11
C THR A 61 -10.05 8.88 -9.35
N TRP A 62 -9.85 7.55 -9.43
CA TRP A 62 -8.83 6.81 -8.73
C TRP A 62 -8.46 5.52 -9.47
N GLY A 63 -7.34 4.92 -9.10
CA GLY A 63 -6.88 3.66 -9.69
C GLY A 63 -6.38 2.68 -8.64
N VAL A 64 -6.18 1.43 -9.06
CA VAL A 64 -5.68 0.36 -8.21
C VAL A 64 -4.72 -0.56 -8.98
N ALA A 65 -3.62 -0.97 -8.33
CA ALA A 65 -2.75 -2.04 -8.80
C ALA A 65 -2.71 -3.18 -7.75
N SER A 66 -2.65 -4.43 -8.25
CA SER A 66 -3.11 -5.59 -7.51
C SER A 66 -2.11 -6.16 -6.49
N TYR A 67 -2.67 -6.82 -5.48
CA TYR A 67 -1.96 -7.70 -4.55
C TYR A 67 -1.52 -8.99 -5.23
N LEU A 68 -0.30 -9.48 -4.91
CA LEU A 68 0.39 -10.65 -5.49
C LEU A 68 0.65 -10.58 -7.01
N GLU A 69 0.59 -9.40 -7.59
CA GLU A 69 1.00 -9.15 -8.95
C GLU A 69 2.52 -9.36 -9.11
N ASN A 70 2.94 -10.11 -10.14
CA ASN A 70 4.37 -10.30 -10.44
C ASN A 70 4.91 -9.07 -11.18
N ARG A 71 5.73 -8.26 -10.51
CA ARG A 71 6.29 -6.99 -11.00
C ARG A 71 7.76 -7.08 -11.42
N GLU A 72 8.21 -8.22 -11.91
CA GLU A 72 9.61 -8.43 -12.28
C GLU A 72 10.14 -7.36 -13.25
N ILE A 73 9.33 -6.93 -14.23
CA ILE A 73 9.71 -5.86 -15.18
C ILE A 73 9.98 -4.55 -14.44
N VAL A 74 9.04 -4.12 -13.58
CA VAL A 74 9.14 -2.87 -12.80
C VAL A 74 10.33 -2.91 -11.86
N LEU A 75 10.60 -4.05 -11.24
CA LEU A 75 11.64 -4.24 -10.22
C LEU A 75 13.00 -4.66 -10.79
N SER A 76 13.10 -4.87 -12.11
CA SER A 76 14.36 -5.27 -12.77
C SER A 76 15.50 -4.27 -12.55
N GLN A 77 15.19 -3.02 -12.25
CA GLN A 77 16.14 -1.96 -11.93
C GLN A 77 16.49 -1.87 -10.43
N CYS A 78 15.88 -2.68 -9.57
CA CYS A 78 16.12 -2.71 -8.13
C CYS A 78 17.03 -3.90 -7.77
N PRO A 79 18.37 -3.71 -7.62
CA PRO A 79 19.33 -4.81 -7.47
C PRO A 79 18.97 -5.77 -6.33
N GLN A 80 18.53 -5.25 -5.19
CA GLN A 80 18.13 -6.06 -4.05
C GLN A 80 16.93 -6.98 -4.36
N MET A 81 15.94 -6.49 -5.11
CA MET A 81 14.77 -7.29 -5.50
C MET A 81 15.17 -8.41 -6.46
N VAL A 82 16.09 -8.11 -7.39
CA VAL A 82 16.64 -9.09 -8.34
C VAL A 82 17.46 -10.15 -7.63
N GLU A 83 18.36 -9.78 -6.70
CA GLU A 83 19.18 -10.69 -5.94
C GLU A 83 18.36 -11.66 -5.10
N GLU A 84 17.33 -11.14 -4.41
CA GLU A 84 16.44 -11.93 -3.55
C GLU A 84 15.24 -12.55 -4.31
N GLN A 85 15.10 -12.30 -5.61
CA GLN A 85 13.99 -12.75 -6.47
C GLN A 85 12.60 -12.40 -5.88
N ARG A 86 12.47 -11.22 -5.27
CA ARG A 86 11.24 -10.73 -4.65
C ARG A 86 10.48 -9.84 -5.63
N PHE A 87 9.55 -10.41 -6.37
CA PHE A 87 8.80 -9.70 -7.41
C PHE A 87 7.30 -9.64 -7.16
N TYR A 88 6.76 -10.45 -6.24
CA TYR A 88 5.33 -10.52 -5.98
C TYR A 88 4.91 -9.48 -4.95
N HIS A 89 4.05 -8.56 -5.37
CA HIS A 89 3.62 -7.39 -4.62
C HIS A 89 2.77 -7.77 -3.40
N LEU A 90 3.16 -7.35 -2.20
CA LEU A 90 2.48 -7.70 -0.94
C LEU A 90 1.43 -6.68 -0.51
N GLY A 91 1.23 -5.64 -1.29
CA GLY A 91 0.26 -4.58 -1.03
C GLY A 91 -0.83 -4.47 -2.08
N LEU A 92 -1.71 -3.53 -1.83
CA LEU A 92 -2.64 -2.95 -2.78
C LEU A 92 -2.20 -1.50 -2.99
N ASP A 93 -1.86 -1.12 -4.22
CA ASP A 93 -1.55 0.28 -4.49
C ASP A 93 -2.82 1.03 -4.86
N ILE A 94 -3.12 2.07 -4.11
CA ILE A 94 -4.31 2.91 -4.34
C ILE A 94 -3.82 4.24 -4.91
N ILE A 95 -4.12 4.46 -6.18
CA ILE A 95 -3.65 5.58 -6.99
C ILE A 95 -4.65 6.72 -6.86
N VAL A 96 -4.23 7.81 -6.25
CA VAL A 96 -5.02 9.00 -5.98
C VAL A 96 -4.15 10.25 -6.15
N PRO A 97 -4.74 11.45 -6.29
CA PRO A 97 -3.97 12.69 -6.43
C PRO A 97 -3.00 12.95 -5.27
N LEU A 98 -1.93 13.69 -5.58
CA LEU A 98 -0.98 14.23 -4.59
C LEU A 98 -1.72 14.91 -3.42
N ALA A 99 -1.19 14.75 -2.23
CA ALA A 99 -1.68 15.33 -0.97
C ALA A 99 -3.10 14.88 -0.57
N THR A 100 -3.66 13.85 -1.21
CA THR A 100 -4.91 13.22 -0.75
C THR A 100 -4.72 12.68 0.67
N PRO A 101 -5.64 13.00 1.62
CA PRO A 101 -5.55 12.50 2.99
C PRO A 101 -5.93 11.01 3.08
N LEU A 102 -5.20 10.28 3.93
CA LEU A 102 -5.51 8.91 4.33
C LEU A 102 -6.16 8.90 5.71
N ASN A 103 -7.21 8.11 5.87
CA ASN A 103 -7.90 7.95 7.15
C ASN A 103 -7.69 6.55 7.70
N ALA A 104 -7.63 6.43 9.04
CA ALA A 104 -7.51 5.14 9.71
C ALA A 104 -8.74 4.26 9.44
N PRO A 105 -8.58 3.04 8.93
CA PRO A 105 -9.73 2.18 8.62
C PRO A 105 -10.42 1.64 9.88
N LEU A 106 -9.69 1.54 10.97
CA LEU A 106 -10.12 1.09 12.29
C LEU A 106 -9.43 1.93 13.37
N ASP A 107 -9.86 1.83 14.61
CA ASP A 107 -9.09 2.33 15.74
C ASP A 107 -7.67 1.78 15.67
N ALA A 108 -6.67 2.63 15.87
CA ALA A 108 -5.27 2.27 15.68
C ALA A 108 -4.34 3.07 16.58
N SER A 109 -3.14 2.53 16.79
CA SER A 109 -1.99 3.27 17.30
C SER A 109 -0.83 3.21 16.31
N VAL A 110 -0.06 4.28 16.20
CA VAL A 110 1.14 4.33 15.36
C VAL A 110 2.23 3.46 15.99
N LYS A 111 2.52 2.34 15.37
CA LYS A 111 3.57 1.40 15.80
C LYS A 111 4.95 1.84 15.32
N GLU A 112 5.01 2.26 14.05
CA GLU A 112 6.21 2.82 13.43
C GLU A 112 5.81 3.96 12.49
N SER A 113 6.71 4.92 12.33
CA SER A 113 6.55 6.07 11.46
C SER A 113 7.93 6.61 11.11
N GLY A 114 8.21 6.78 9.82
CA GLY A 114 9.54 7.19 9.40
C GLY A 114 9.66 7.45 7.91
N TYR A 115 10.91 7.68 7.51
CA TYR A 115 11.27 7.94 6.12
C TYR A 115 12.38 6.98 5.68
N GLU A 116 12.09 6.15 4.71
CA GLU A 116 13.05 5.26 4.07
C GLU A 116 13.54 5.88 2.77
N ALA A 117 14.76 6.41 2.79
CA ALA A 117 15.35 7.07 1.65
C ALA A 117 15.77 6.08 0.56
N GLY A 118 15.72 6.53 -0.70
CA GLY A 118 16.18 5.78 -1.88
C GLY A 118 15.07 5.54 -2.88
N GLU A 119 15.47 5.39 -4.15
CA GLU A 119 14.53 5.06 -5.22
C GLU A 119 14.03 3.63 -5.06
N GLY A 120 12.72 3.44 -5.25
CA GLY A 120 12.09 2.14 -5.10
C GLY A 120 11.70 1.76 -3.67
N ASN A 121 12.10 2.54 -2.67
CA ASN A 121 11.76 2.34 -1.26
C ASN A 121 10.38 2.95 -0.91
N TYR A 122 9.90 2.73 0.32
CA TYR A 122 8.61 3.26 0.76
C TYR A 122 8.55 4.79 0.87
N GLY A 123 9.70 5.49 0.95
CA GLY A 123 9.69 6.90 1.27
C GLY A 123 9.10 7.17 2.65
N GLY A 124 8.22 8.18 2.78
CA GLY A 124 7.44 8.36 3.99
C GLY A 124 6.52 7.18 4.24
N ASN A 125 6.54 6.62 5.45
CA ASN A 125 5.73 5.43 5.76
C ASN A 125 5.21 5.44 7.21
N VAL A 126 4.08 4.77 7.41
CA VAL A 126 3.42 4.62 8.72
C VAL A 126 2.93 3.18 8.86
N LEU A 127 3.23 2.57 9.99
CA LEU A 127 2.67 1.29 10.42
C LEU A 127 1.64 1.55 11.53
N LEU A 128 0.39 1.27 11.25
CA LEU A 128 -0.70 1.29 12.22
C LEU A 128 -0.89 -0.09 12.83
N MET A 129 -0.96 -0.17 14.15
CA MET A 129 -1.32 -1.38 14.90
C MET A 129 -2.81 -1.33 15.24
N HIS A 130 -3.51 -2.41 14.94
CA HIS A 130 -4.94 -2.58 15.22
C HIS A 130 -5.15 -3.68 16.26
N GLU A 131 -5.84 -3.33 17.34
CA GLU A 131 -6.15 -4.23 18.44
C GLU A 131 -7.64 -4.17 18.75
N SER A 132 -8.26 -5.32 19.00
CA SER A 132 -9.67 -5.43 19.35
C SER A 132 -9.94 -6.77 20.05
N PRO A 133 -10.95 -6.85 20.93
CA PRO A 133 -11.41 -8.14 21.42
C PRO A 133 -12.10 -9.03 20.35
N TYR A 134 -12.29 -8.51 19.14
CA TYR A 134 -13.03 -9.18 18.06
C TYR A 134 -12.13 -9.74 16.95
N PHE A 135 -10.83 -9.45 16.95
CA PHE A 135 -9.85 -9.98 16.00
C PHE A 135 -8.45 -10.04 16.60
N ASP A 136 -7.59 -10.87 16.03
CA ASP A 136 -6.19 -10.95 16.43
C ASP A 136 -5.47 -9.67 16.01
N THR A 137 -4.50 -9.22 16.82
CA THR A 137 -3.68 -8.05 16.48
C THR A 137 -3.08 -8.19 15.09
N PHE A 138 -3.20 -7.15 14.29
CA PHE A 138 -2.58 -7.02 12.99
C PHE A 138 -2.13 -5.59 12.74
N TYR A 139 -1.40 -5.40 11.65
CA TYR A 139 -0.85 -4.12 11.27
C TYR A 139 -1.26 -3.76 9.85
N SER A 140 -1.44 -2.47 9.60
CA SER A 140 -1.55 -1.93 8.24
C SER A 140 -0.41 -0.95 7.99
N LEU A 141 0.38 -1.24 6.96
CA LEU A 141 1.50 -0.43 6.50
C LEU A 141 1.03 0.44 5.33
N TYR A 142 1.39 1.70 5.39
CA TYR A 142 1.15 2.69 4.35
C TYR A 142 2.48 3.29 3.90
N GLY A 143 2.81 3.13 2.63
CA GLY A 143 4.01 3.71 2.00
C GLY A 143 3.69 4.92 1.14
N HIS A 144 4.74 5.59 0.65
CA HIS A 144 4.71 6.68 -0.32
C HIS A 144 4.00 7.95 0.18
N LEU A 145 4.18 8.21 1.48
CA LEU A 145 3.52 9.30 2.19
C LEU A 145 4.37 10.59 2.21
N ASN A 146 3.69 11.71 2.46
CA ASN A 146 4.35 12.99 2.74
C ASN A 146 5.15 12.91 4.05
N LYS A 147 6.47 13.00 3.97
CA LYS A 147 7.37 12.80 5.10
C LYS A 147 7.30 13.89 6.17
N GLU A 148 6.91 15.12 5.79
CA GLU A 148 6.84 16.26 6.72
C GLU A 148 5.56 16.22 7.58
N ARG A 149 4.62 15.34 7.25
CA ARG A 149 3.29 15.23 7.90
C ARG A 149 3.04 13.85 8.50
N LEU A 150 4.09 13.10 8.80
CA LEU A 150 3.96 11.80 9.43
C LEU A 150 3.59 11.93 10.92
N PRO A 151 2.68 11.10 11.44
CA PRO A 151 2.33 11.11 12.85
C PRO A 151 3.46 10.55 13.72
N ALA A 152 3.57 11.02 14.96
CA ALA A 152 4.53 10.46 15.92
C ALA A 152 4.14 9.03 16.35
N VAL A 153 5.16 8.20 16.61
CA VAL A 153 4.96 6.86 17.20
C VAL A 153 4.19 6.97 18.52
N GLY A 154 3.24 6.07 18.74
CA GLY A 154 2.36 6.08 19.91
C GLY A 154 1.12 6.98 19.76
N THR A 155 0.98 7.74 18.67
CA THR A 155 -0.26 8.48 18.41
C THR A 155 -1.43 7.50 18.20
N HIS A 156 -2.60 7.84 18.76
CA HIS A 156 -3.83 7.05 18.60
C HIS A 156 -4.80 7.76 17.66
N PHE A 157 -5.43 6.98 16.78
CA PHE A 157 -6.46 7.43 15.85
C PHE A 157 -7.73 6.62 16.05
N LYS A 158 -8.87 7.28 15.92
CA LYS A 158 -10.17 6.61 15.79
C LYS A 158 -10.41 6.24 14.34
N ALA A 159 -11.20 5.20 14.11
CA ALA A 159 -11.67 4.84 12.79
C ALA A 159 -12.26 6.06 12.06
N GLY A 160 -11.75 6.36 10.88
CA GLY A 160 -12.10 7.52 10.07
C GLY A 160 -11.31 8.81 10.36
N ASP A 161 -10.40 8.84 11.33
CA ASP A 161 -9.53 10.01 11.57
C ASP A 161 -8.44 10.11 10.48
N PRO A 162 -8.12 11.30 9.96
CA PRO A 162 -7.02 11.48 9.03
C PRO A 162 -5.68 11.32 9.77
N PHE A 163 -4.75 10.55 9.20
CA PHE A 163 -3.44 10.30 9.83
C PHE A 163 -2.24 10.62 8.95
N ALA A 164 -2.38 10.64 7.61
CA ALA A 164 -1.29 10.87 6.68
C ALA A 164 -1.79 11.47 5.36
N PHE A 165 -0.86 11.74 4.44
CA PHE A 165 -1.15 12.32 3.11
C PHE A 165 -0.24 11.69 2.05
N ILE A 166 -0.71 11.58 0.80
CA ILE A 166 0.11 11.14 -0.33
C ILE A 166 1.28 12.09 -0.53
N GLY A 167 2.50 11.54 -0.64
CA GLY A 167 3.75 12.26 -0.82
C GLY A 167 4.11 12.53 -2.28
N ASP A 168 4.94 13.56 -2.51
CA ASP A 168 5.51 13.87 -3.82
C ASP A 168 6.75 13.00 -4.11
N PHE A 169 7.23 12.96 -5.35
CA PHE A 169 8.35 12.12 -5.81
C PHE A 169 9.57 12.13 -4.89
N HIS A 170 9.97 13.30 -4.37
CA HIS A 170 11.12 13.43 -3.46
C HIS A 170 10.87 12.92 -2.03
N GLU A 171 9.64 12.51 -1.72
CA GLU A 171 9.20 12.05 -0.41
C GLU A 171 8.76 10.58 -0.43
N ASN A 172 8.35 10.10 -1.59
CA ASN A 172 7.64 8.84 -1.75
C ASN A 172 8.50 7.70 -2.36
N GLY A 173 9.82 7.85 -2.41
CA GLY A 173 10.69 6.87 -3.05
C GLY A 173 10.78 6.97 -4.57
N ASN A 174 10.44 8.15 -5.14
CA ASN A 174 10.41 8.44 -6.57
C ASN A 174 9.38 7.57 -7.34
N TRP A 175 8.25 7.27 -6.72
CA TRP A 175 7.12 6.60 -7.34
C TRP A 175 6.04 7.59 -7.82
N PHE A 176 5.15 7.12 -8.71
CA PHE A 176 3.90 7.83 -9.03
C PHE A 176 3.03 8.03 -7.76
N TYR A 177 2.01 8.90 -7.83
CA TYR A 177 1.19 9.25 -6.66
C TYR A 177 0.23 8.11 -6.30
N HIS A 178 0.51 7.43 -5.21
CA HIS A 178 -0.31 6.35 -4.66
C HIS A 178 0.04 6.14 -3.18
N THR A 179 -0.68 5.28 -2.52
CA THR A 179 -0.21 4.62 -1.30
C THR A 179 -0.13 3.13 -1.53
N HIS A 180 0.96 2.53 -1.09
CA HIS A 180 1.10 1.09 -0.91
C HIS A 180 0.42 0.72 0.41
N LEU A 181 -0.71 0.02 0.35
CA LEU A 181 -1.40 -0.53 1.51
C LEU A 181 -1.04 -1.99 1.66
N GLN A 182 -0.40 -2.36 2.77
CA GLN A 182 -0.08 -3.76 3.07
C GLN A 182 -0.64 -4.14 4.44
N VAL A 183 -1.23 -5.32 4.55
CA VAL A 183 -1.62 -5.89 5.84
C VAL A 183 -0.59 -6.90 6.29
N ILE A 184 -0.22 -6.83 7.57
CA ILE A 184 0.79 -7.69 8.17
C ILE A 184 0.18 -8.30 9.44
N THR A 185 0.14 -9.63 9.52
CA THR A 185 -0.28 -10.32 10.76
C THR A 185 0.79 -10.18 11.84
N GLN A 186 0.46 -10.46 13.11
CA GLN A 186 1.48 -10.50 14.18
C GLN A 186 2.63 -11.45 13.80
N LYS A 187 2.32 -12.61 13.21
CA LYS A 187 3.33 -13.55 12.74
C LYS A 187 4.22 -12.96 11.62
N GLY A 188 3.63 -12.22 10.69
CA GLY A 188 4.37 -11.53 9.63
C GLY A 188 5.28 -10.44 10.21
N PHE A 189 4.79 -9.68 11.17
CA PHE A 189 5.56 -8.66 11.87
C PHE A 189 6.78 -9.27 12.58
N ASP A 190 6.58 -10.35 13.34
CA ASP A 190 7.65 -11.06 14.06
C ASP A 190 8.71 -11.67 13.11
N GLN A 191 8.34 -11.94 11.85
CA GLN A 191 9.24 -12.43 10.80
C GLN A 191 9.85 -11.32 9.93
N GLY A 192 9.67 -10.05 10.28
CA GLY A 192 10.29 -8.91 9.62
C GLY A 192 9.67 -8.52 8.27
N TYR A 193 8.39 -8.85 8.03
CA TYR A 193 7.67 -8.46 6.82
C TYR A 193 7.32 -6.97 6.76
N LEU A 194 7.59 -6.21 7.81
CA LEU A 194 7.48 -4.75 7.79
C LEU A 194 8.34 -4.10 6.71
N SER A 195 9.57 -4.60 6.54
CA SER A 195 10.54 -4.07 5.54
C SER A 195 10.45 -4.73 4.17
N LYS A 196 9.37 -5.49 3.88
CA LYS A 196 9.22 -6.26 2.64
C LYS A 196 7.91 -5.91 1.94
N GLY A 197 7.98 -5.06 0.92
CA GLY A 197 6.84 -4.78 0.02
C GLY A 197 6.59 -5.86 -1.03
N TYR A 198 7.52 -6.83 -1.14
CA TYR A 198 7.49 -7.90 -2.14
C TYR A 198 7.99 -9.21 -1.56
N CYS A 199 7.47 -10.36 -2.05
CA CYS A 199 7.97 -11.69 -1.72
C CYS A 199 8.48 -12.44 -2.94
N ALA A 200 9.20 -13.54 -2.70
CA ALA A 200 9.63 -14.46 -3.74
C ALA A 200 8.52 -15.48 -4.06
N ALA A 201 8.55 -16.05 -5.27
CA ALA A 201 7.57 -17.06 -5.72
C ALA A 201 7.46 -18.26 -4.75
N LYS A 202 8.59 -18.69 -4.17
CA LYS A 202 8.62 -19.79 -3.19
C LYS A 202 7.83 -19.52 -1.91
N ASP A 203 7.59 -18.24 -1.58
CA ASP A 203 6.94 -17.83 -0.34
C ASP A 203 5.43 -17.60 -0.52
N LEU A 204 4.90 -17.62 -1.75
CA LEU A 204 3.49 -17.33 -2.05
C LEU A 204 2.51 -18.16 -1.21
N ALA A 205 2.79 -19.45 -1.03
CA ALA A 205 1.91 -20.36 -0.33
C ALA A 205 1.70 -20.02 1.17
N ILE A 206 2.57 -19.19 1.74
CA ILE A 206 2.48 -18.81 3.17
C ILE A 206 2.01 -17.37 3.37
N MET A 207 1.84 -16.58 2.30
CA MET A 207 1.53 -15.15 2.40
C MET A 207 0.20 -14.87 3.09
N ASP A 208 -0.83 -15.68 2.92
CA ASP A 208 -2.10 -15.50 3.64
C ASP A 208 -1.93 -15.51 5.17
N SER A 209 -0.89 -16.18 5.68
CA SER A 209 -0.60 -16.23 7.12
C SER A 209 0.32 -15.10 7.60
N LEU A 210 1.02 -14.41 6.71
CA LEU A 210 2.02 -13.38 7.02
C LEU A 210 1.56 -12.00 6.58
N CYS A 211 1.21 -11.86 5.31
CA CYS A 211 0.74 -10.62 4.66
C CYS A 211 -0.51 -10.94 3.83
N PRO A 212 -1.68 -11.12 4.46
CA PRO A 212 -2.92 -11.42 3.73
C PRO A 212 -3.37 -10.23 2.86
N SER A 213 -4.24 -10.51 1.90
CA SER A 213 -4.76 -9.50 0.98
C SER A 213 -5.35 -8.30 1.71
N PRO A 214 -4.92 -7.06 1.38
CA PRO A 214 -5.45 -5.83 1.98
C PRO A 214 -6.91 -5.52 1.61
N LEU A 215 -7.47 -6.20 0.61
CA LEU A 215 -8.86 -5.97 0.15
C LEU A 215 -9.90 -6.09 1.26
N SER A 216 -9.66 -6.95 2.27
CA SER A 216 -10.58 -7.07 3.40
C SER A 216 -10.58 -5.86 4.34
N LEU A 217 -9.56 -4.99 4.26
CA LEU A 217 -9.44 -3.75 5.02
C LEU A 217 -9.81 -2.52 4.19
N PHE A 218 -9.79 -2.64 2.86
CA PHE A 218 -10.06 -1.54 1.95
C PHE A 218 -11.56 -1.42 1.66
N LYS A 219 -12.16 -0.31 2.06
CA LYS A 219 -13.57 0.04 1.82
C LYS A 219 -13.64 1.32 0.98
N VAL A 220 -14.49 1.32 -0.02
CA VAL A 220 -14.85 2.47 -0.87
C VAL A 220 -16.15 3.08 -0.40
#